data_d06a33cd154be73dfa674a998347decd
#
_entry.id   d06a33cd154be73dfa674a998347decd
#
_cell.length_a   1.000
_cell.length_b   1.000
_cell.length_c   1.000
_cell.angle_alpha   90.00
_cell.angle_beta   90.00
_cell.angle_gamma   90.00
#
_symmetry.space_group_name_H-M   'P 1'
#
loop_
_entity.id
_entity.type
_entity.pdbx_description
1 polymer ?
#
loop_
_entity_poly.entity_id
_entity_poly.type
_entity_poly.pdbx_seq_one_letter_code
_entity_poly.pdbx_strand_id
1 'polypeptide(L)'
;MKNLTSSELRKIYLDYYKSKGHAVISSASLIPENDPTVLFTTAGMHPLVPYLLGEKHPAGNRLTDVQICVRTGDIEEVGDPTHCTFFEMLGRWSLGDYFKEYAISCSYDFLLNHLEFDKDKFAVTVFKGDEDCPRDDESAEFWKKMGVPEDRIFFLPKENNWWGPAGVTGPCGPDTEMFIDTGKPKCSDECSPACDCGKYVEIGNDVFMQYFKNADGTFSPLKQKNVDEGMGLERMLCILNGYKSVYETDLFKPAIALIENLSGHKYDESETVTKAMRIIADHIRTSTFLIGDVKGIVPSNVDQGYILRRLIRRAVRFGRIIDLPERSLSKIAEQYISQYQDVYQYLLTNKDRIVLELDKEEIRFSNTLQQGLKEFEKVITHIPTKTISGKTAFRLYDTFGFPIEMTEELAHENGFEVDVQGYEDAFKEHQKKSQAGAEQKFHGGLADNSEETAKLHTATHLLHSALMKVLGGEARQRGSNITAERLRFDFGFDRAMTADEIKAVEDLVNEQIKKNIPVVCEEMTVDEAKAQGAIGIFDNKYGEKVKVYTIGDFSKEICGGPHANNTGDLKSFKITKEQSSSAGVRRIKAVIGQ
;
A
#
# COMPACT_ATOMS: atom_id res chain seq x y z
N MET A 1 26.92 8.35 -24.18
CA MET A 1 25.65 7.63 -23.90
C MET A 1 25.94 6.15 -24.02
N LYS A 2 25.69 5.36 -22.95
CA LYS A 2 26.07 3.93 -22.89
C LYS A 2 25.00 2.97 -23.41
N ASN A 3 23.76 3.39 -23.59
CA ASN A 3 22.60 2.56 -23.97
C ASN A 3 22.45 1.29 -23.09
N LEU A 4 22.65 1.43 -21.78
CA LEU A 4 22.47 0.35 -20.84
C LEU A 4 21.00 0.04 -20.62
N THR A 5 20.68 -1.24 -20.53
CA THR A 5 19.37 -1.72 -20.04
C THR A 5 19.35 -1.83 -18.52
N SER A 6 18.15 -1.86 -17.95
CA SER A 6 17.97 -2.08 -16.50
C SER A 6 18.59 -3.40 -16.02
N SER A 7 18.47 -4.46 -16.81
CA SER A 7 19.06 -5.76 -16.51
C SER A 7 20.60 -5.70 -16.47
N GLU A 8 21.20 -5.00 -17.43
CA GLU A 8 22.66 -4.82 -17.47
C GLU A 8 23.17 -4.00 -16.29
N LEU A 9 22.48 -2.89 -15.94
CA LEU A 9 22.91 -2.06 -14.83
C LEU A 9 22.79 -2.80 -13.48
N ARG A 10 21.68 -3.55 -13.24
CA ARG A 10 21.57 -4.42 -12.04
C ARG A 10 22.72 -5.39 -11.96
N LYS A 11 23.05 -6.05 -13.07
CA LYS A 11 24.16 -7.01 -13.14
C LYS A 11 25.50 -6.36 -12.88
N ILE A 12 25.81 -5.23 -13.51
CA ILE A 12 27.07 -4.48 -13.33
C ILE A 12 27.24 -4.10 -11.85
N TYR A 13 26.20 -3.59 -11.20
CA TYR A 13 26.21 -3.20 -9.79
C TYR A 13 26.48 -4.40 -8.87
N LEU A 14 25.70 -5.46 -9.01
CA LEU A 14 25.84 -6.65 -8.16
C LEU A 14 27.19 -7.35 -8.37
N ASP A 15 27.66 -7.48 -9.61
CA ASP A 15 28.96 -8.10 -9.90
C ASP A 15 30.12 -7.27 -9.34
N TYR A 16 30.03 -5.93 -9.42
CA TYR A 16 31.03 -5.04 -8.85
C TYR A 16 31.15 -5.25 -7.32
N TYR A 17 30.05 -5.14 -6.58
CA TYR A 17 30.11 -5.28 -5.12
C TYR A 17 30.37 -6.72 -4.67
N LYS A 18 29.92 -7.71 -5.42
CA LYS A 18 30.33 -9.11 -5.20
C LYS A 18 31.87 -9.27 -5.32
N SER A 19 32.51 -8.60 -6.29
CA SER A 19 33.97 -8.58 -6.43
C SER A 19 34.70 -7.92 -5.26
N LYS A 20 34.02 -7.01 -4.54
CA LYS A 20 34.49 -6.34 -3.31
C LYS A 20 34.16 -7.12 -2.03
N GLY A 21 33.65 -8.36 -2.16
CA GLY A 21 33.35 -9.26 -1.04
C GLY A 21 31.99 -9.09 -0.39
N HIS A 22 31.03 -8.41 -1.06
CA HIS A 22 29.67 -8.32 -0.59
C HIS A 22 28.86 -9.57 -0.99
N ALA A 23 28.05 -10.09 -0.06
CA ALA A 23 27.09 -11.14 -0.34
C ALA A 23 25.87 -10.52 -1.04
N VAL A 24 25.47 -11.11 -2.17
CA VAL A 24 24.23 -10.73 -2.85
C VAL A 24 23.06 -11.36 -2.10
N ILE A 25 22.16 -10.53 -1.62
CA ILE A 25 20.93 -10.96 -0.94
C ILE A 25 19.70 -10.70 -1.83
N SER A 26 18.57 -11.30 -1.49
CA SER A 26 17.31 -11.08 -2.22
C SER A 26 16.61 -9.83 -1.72
N SER A 27 15.93 -9.14 -2.64
CA SER A 27 15.01 -8.05 -2.31
C SER A 27 13.94 -8.52 -1.32
N ALA A 28 13.69 -7.73 -0.29
CA ALA A 28 12.62 -7.97 0.67
C ALA A 28 11.25 -7.52 0.12
N SER A 29 10.18 -7.94 0.81
CA SER A 29 8.81 -7.50 0.54
C SER A 29 8.65 -5.98 0.63
N LEU A 30 7.75 -5.43 -0.18
CA LEU A 30 7.32 -4.02 -0.06
C LEU A 30 6.54 -3.74 1.23
N ILE A 31 6.04 -4.77 1.89
CA ILE A 31 5.29 -4.66 3.15
C ILE A 31 6.23 -4.95 4.31
N PRO A 32 6.58 -3.95 5.14
CA PRO A 32 7.50 -4.11 6.26
C PRO A 32 7.01 -5.18 7.26
N GLU A 33 7.95 -5.90 7.87
CA GLU A 33 7.60 -6.94 8.85
C GLU A 33 7.65 -6.44 10.29
N ASN A 34 8.59 -5.54 10.57
CA ASN A 34 8.98 -5.22 11.94
C ASN A 34 8.78 -3.73 12.30
N ASP A 35 8.18 -2.93 11.42
CA ASP A 35 7.95 -1.51 11.68
C ASP A 35 6.51 -1.11 11.34
N PRO A 36 5.63 -0.99 12.35
CA PRO A 36 4.24 -0.55 12.15
C PRO A 36 4.11 0.96 11.89
N THR A 37 5.20 1.73 11.96
CA THR A 37 5.18 3.18 11.77
C THR A 37 5.27 3.59 10.30
N VAL A 38 5.63 2.65 9.41
CA VAL A 38 5.70 2.87 7.97
C VAL A 38 4.83 1.86 7.21
N LEU A 39 4.18 2.35 6.18
CA LEU A 39 3.27 1.52 5.37
C LEU A 39 4.02 0.61 4.40
N PHE A 40 5.15 1.06 3.86
CA PHE A 40 5.90 0.36 2.83
C PHE A 40 7.40 0.38 3.11
N THR A 41 8.14 -0.54 2.49
CA THR A 41 9.60 -0.48 2.42
C THR A 41 10.02 0.69 1.54
N THR A 42 10.59 1.72 2.15
CA THR A 42 10.91 3.01 1.50
C THR A 42 12.38 3.16 1.11
N ALA A 43 13.24 2.28 1.63
CA ALA A 43 14.69 2.28 1.38
C ALA A 43 15.26 0.88 1.57
N GLY A 44 16.43 0.63 0.96
CA GLY A 44 17.10 -0.67 1.00
C GLY A 44 17.51 -1.12 2.40
N MET A 45 17.83 -0.19 3.28
CA MET A 45 18.20 -0.50 4.67
C MET A 45 17.02 -0.91 5.55
N HIS A 46 15.79 -0.61 5.16
CA HIS A 46 14.62 -0.81 6.02
C HIS A 46 14.47 -2.27 6.49
N PRO A 47 14.59 -3.29 5.63
CA PRO A 47 14.57 -4.68 6.05
C PRO A 47 15.79 -5.07 6.91
N LEU A 48 16.86 -4.28 6.87
CA LEU A 48 18.14 -4.57 7.55
C LEU A 48 18.30 -3.90 8.92
N VAL A 49 17.28 -3.17 9.39
CA VAL A 49 17.32 -2.45 10.69
C VAL A 49 17.81 -3.32 11.86
N PRO A 50 17.38 -4.58 12.07
CA PRO A 50 17.90 -5.40 13.16
C PRO A 50 19.42 -5.60 13.09
N TYR A 51 19.96 -5.76 11.89
CA TYR A 51 21.39 -5.98 11.66
C TYR A 51 22.20 -4.68 11.80
N LEU A 52 21.65 -3.55 11.42
CA LEU A 52 22.23 -2.22 11.70
C LEU A 52 22.31 -1.93 13.20
N LEU A 53 21.40 -2.50 13.99
CA LEU A 53 21.39 -2.42 15.45
C LEU A 53 22.31 -3.43 16.14
N GLY A 54 22.99 -4.30 15.38
CA GLY A 54 24.03 -5.20 15.87
C GLY A 54 23.67 -6.68 15.92
N GLU A 55 22.53 -7.09 15.36
CA GLU A 55 22.28 -8.50 15.08
C GLU A 55 23.21 -8.99 13.95
N LYS A 56 23.49 -10.30 13.94
CA LYS A 56 24.33 -10.90 12.89
C LYS A 56 23.48 -11.32 11.71
N HIS A 57 23.78 -10.76 10.53
CA HIS A 57 23.15 -11.22 9.31
C HIS A 57 23.73 -12.57 8.86
N PRO A 58 22.89 -13.57 8.45
CA PRO A 58 23.39 -14.91 8.08
C PRO A 58 24.33 -14.91 6.87
N ALA A 59 24.23 -13.94 5.96
CA ALA A 59 25.10 -13.81 4.80
C ALA A 59 26.42 -13.04 5.08
N GLY A 60 26.63 -12.52 6.29
CA GLY A 60 27.85 -11.78 6.68
C GLY A 60 27.63 -10.30 6.88
N ASN A 61 28.74 -9.55 6.96
CA ASN A 61 28.74 -8.12 7.31
C ASN A 61 28.77 -7.17 6.11
N ARG A 62 28.99 -7.68 4.90
CA ARG A 62 28.97 -6.91 3.64
C ARG A 62 27.85 -7.46 2.77
N LEU A 63 26.86 -6.65 2.49
CA LEU A 63 25.67 -7.05 1.74
C LEU A 63 25.48 -6.14 0.54
N THR A 64 24.83 -6.66 -0.50
CA THR A 64 24.35 -5.87 -1.65
C THR A 64 23.10 -6.51 -2.24
N ASP A 65 22.19 -5.69 -2.72
CA ASP A 65 21.03 -6.15 -3.48
C ASP A 65 20.49 -5.08 -4.44
N VAL A 66 19.35 -5.41 -5.04
CA VAL A 66 18.46 -4.47 -5.72
C VAL A 66 17.12 -4.51 -5.00
N GLN A 67 16.91 -3.60 -4.05
CA GLN A 67 15.71 -3.56 -3.22
C GLN A 67 14.59 -2.79 -3.91
N ILE A 68 13.42 -3.41 -4.02
CA ILE A 68 12.21 -2.72 -4.43
C ILE A 68 11.70 -1.81 -3.31
N CYS A 69 11.33 -0.59 -3.65
CA CYS A 69 10.89 0.45 -2.71
C CYS A 69 9.62 1.13 -3.20
N VAL A 70 8.81 1.61 -2.26
CA VAL A 70 7.63 2.46 -2.53
C VAL A 70 7.68 3.70 -1.65
N ARG A 71 7.68 4.87 -2.29
CA ARG A 71 7.54 6.19 -1.63
C ARG A 71 6.24 6.83 -2.08
N THR A 72 5.45 7.28 -1.13
CA THR A 72 4.09 7.78 -1.36
C THR A 72 3.94 9.26 -1.06
N GLY A 73 5.01 9.92 -0.58
CA GLY A 73 5.03 11.36 -0.31
C GLY A 73 4.80 12.19 -1.58
N ASP A 74 5.32 11.72 -2.70
CA ASP A 74 5.42 12.48 -3.94
C ASP A 74 4.41 12.01 -5.01
N ILE A 75 3.31 11.34 -4.61
CA ILE A 75 2.31 10.81 -5.56
C ILE A 75 1.76 11.92 -6.47
N GLU A 76 1.55 13.12 -5.94
CA GLU A 76 1.02 14.27 -6.68
C GLU A 76 2.00 14.78 -7.73
N GLU A 77 3.30 14.65 -7.50
CA GLU A 77 4.36 15.10 -8.39
C GLU A 77 4.59 14.12 -9.55
N VAL A 78 4.14 12.87 -9.41
CA VAL A 78 4.20 11.88 -10.49
C VAL A 78 3.42 12.37 -11.70
N GLY A 79 4.10 12.33 -12.83
CA GLY A 79 3.70 12.93 -14.12
C GLY A 79 4.77 13.89 -14.64
N ASP A 80 5.66 14.36 -13.75
CA ASP A 80 6.88 15.06 -14.12
C ASP A 80 7.92 14.10 -14.76
N PRO A 81 9.12 14.58 -15.14
CA PRO A 81 10.13 13.72 -15.77
C PRO A 81 10.85 12.74 -14.83
N THR A 82 10.76 12.88 -13.51
CA THR A 82 11.71 12.26 -12.56
C THR A 82 11.08 11.48 -11.41
N HIS A 83 9.88 11.85 -10.96
CA HIS A 83 9.24 11.22 -9.82
C HIS A 83 8.58 9.88 -10.16
N CYS A 84 8.78 8.91 -9.28
CA CYS A 84 8.20 7.56 -9.33
C CYS A 84 7.72 7.16 -7.93
N THR A 85 6.56 6.51 -7.83
CA THR A 85 6.07 5.94 -6.57
C THR A 85 6.75 4.60 -6.24
N PHE A 86 7.04 3.79 -7.23
CA PHE A 86 7.83 2.57 -7.13
C PHE A 86 9.17 2.78 -7.82
N PHE A 87 10.26 2.34 -7.18
CA PHE A 87 11.59 2.33 -7.78
C PHE A 87 12.43 1.19 -7.25
N GLU A 88 13.51 0.88 -7.96
CA GLU A 88 14.50 -0.10 -7.53
C GLU A 88 15.72 0.63 -7.00
N MET A 89 16.10 0.34 -5.76
CA MET A 89 17.29 0.87 -5.12
C MET A 89 18.42 -0.13 -5.24
N LEU A 90 19.47 0.24 -5.94
CA LEU A 90 20.76 -0.45 -5.92
C LEU A 90 21.39 -0.15 -4.55
N GLY A 91 21.57 -1.18 -3.73
CA GLY A 91 21.97 -1.01 -2.34
C GLY A 91 23.21 -1.82 -1.95
N ARG A 92 24.05 -1.23 -1.10
CA ARG A 92 25.12 -1.94 -0.40
C ARG A 92 25.22 -1.52 1.05
N TRP A 93 25.62 -2.47 1.89
CA TRP A 93 25.70 -2.27 3.33
C TRP A 93 26.99 -2.80 3.90
N SER A 94 27.53 -2.04 4.87
CA SER A 94 28.55 -2.49 5.80
C SER A 94 27.97 -2.55 7.21
N LEU A 95 27.88 -3.72 7.77
CA LEU A 95 27.35 -3.97 9.11
C LEU A 95 28.50 -4.06 10.11
N GLY A 96 29.07 -2.90 10.48
CA GLY A 96 30.21 -2.83 11.39
C GLY A 96 31.56 -3.35 10.83
N ASP A 97 31.73 -3.41 9.51
CA ASP A 97 32.98 -3.87 8.87
C ASP A 97 33.82 -2.67 8.42
N TYR A 98 33.43 -1.97 7.36
CA TYR A 98 34.11 -0.77 6.89
C TYR A 98 33.25 0.48 7.09
N PHE A 99 33.86 1.66 6.97
CA PHE A 99 33.18 2.93 7.17
C PHE A 99 33.56 3.92 6.04
N LYS A 100 33.58 5.21 6.29
CA LYS A 100 33.67 6.32 5.34
C LYS A 100 34.70 6.15 4.22
N GLU A 101 35.98 5.96 4.56
CA GLU A 101 37.07 5.92 3.58
C GLU A 101 36.87 4.84 2.50
N TYR A 102 36.55 3.61 2.95
CA TYR A 102 36.27 2.52 2.00
C TYR A 102 34.96 2.71 1.25
N ALA A 103 33.92 3.23 1.90
CA ALA A 103 32.65 3.51 1.27
C ALA A 103 32.81 4.50 0.10
N ILE A 104 33.39 5.67 0.39
CA ILE A 104 33.65 6.73 -0.58
C ILE A 104 34.52 6.22 -1.73
N SER A 105 35.56 5.43 -1.42
CA SER A 105 36.44 4.88 -2.46
C SER A 105 35.70 3.92 -3.40
N CYS A 106 34.77 3.10 -2.89
CA CYS A 106 33.96 2.20 -3.70
C CYS A 106 32.97 2.97 -4.57
N SER A 107 32.26 3.98 -4.02
CA SER A 107 31.31 4.80 -4.75
C SER A 107 32.00 5.59 -5.87
N TYR A 108 33.17 6.18 -5.59
CA TYR A 108 33.98 6.86 -6.60
C TYR A 108 34.42 5.89 -7.71
N ASP A 109 34.99 4.75 -7.35
CA ASP A 109 35.47 3.74 -8.29
C ASP A 109 34.33 3.21 -9.17
N PHE A 110 33.18 2.89 -8.57
CA PHE A 110 32.00 2.42 -9.31
C PHE A 110 31.48 3.46 -10.29
N LEU A 111 31.24 4.68 -9.82
CA LEU A 111 30.63 5.73 -10.64
C LEU A 111 31.58 6.24 -11.74
N LEU A 112 32.82 6.53 -11.41
CA LEU A 112 33.72 7.23 -12.31
C LEU A 112 34.62 6.30 -13.13
N ASN A 113 34.96 5.10 -12.63
CA ASN A 113 35.83 4.17 -13.34
C ASN A 113 35.05 3.02 -14.00
N HIS A 114 33.96 2.51 -13.41
CA HIS A 114 33.15 1.44 -14.00
C HIS A 114 32.00 1.98 -14.83
N LEU A 115 31.22 2.95 -14.32
CA LEU A 115 30.14 3.58 -15.06
C LEU A 115 30.60 4.77 -15.92
N GLU A 116 31.88 5.21 -15.79
CA GLU A 116 32.52 6.26 -16.58
C GLU A 116 31.71 7.58 -16.65
N PHE A 117 31.12 7.96 -15.49
CA PHE A 117 30.58 9.31 -15.39
C PHE A 117 31.69 10.36 -15.61
N ASP A 118 31.30 11.49 -16.18
CA ASP A 118 32.21 12.60 -16.44
C ASP A 118 32.70 13.23 -15.13
N LYS A 119 34.02 13.09 -14.87
CA LYS A 119 34.65 13.61 -13.65
C LYS A 119 34.49 15.12 -13.50
N ASP A 120 34.48 15.86 -14.62
CA ASP A 120 34.34 17.30 -14.60
C ASP A 120 32.91 17.75 -14.26
N LYS A 121 31.94 16.83 -14.30
CA LYS A 121 30.53 17.06 -13.91
C LYS A 121 30.16 16.47 -12.56
N PHE A 122 31.05 15.70 -11.96
CA PHE A 122 30.80 15.05 -10.68
C PHE A 122 30.93 16.05 -9.53
N ALA A 123 29.99 16.05 -8.63
CA ALA A 123 29.97 16.86 -7.41
C ALA A 123 29.44 16.04 -6.23
N VAL A 124 29.80 16.41 -5.04
CA VAL A 124 29.38 15.72 -3.81
C VAL A 124 28.94 16.71 -2.74
N THR A 125 28.09 16.24 -1.85
CA THR A 125 27.71 16.95 -0.63
C THR A 125 28.23 16.24 0.59
N VAL A 126 28.43 16.96 1.69
CA VAL A 126 28.79 16.43 3.00
C VAL A 126 28.10 17.24 4.09
N PHE A 127 27.88 16.63 5.24
CA PHE A 127 27.18 17.27 6.34
C PHE A 127 27.93 18.49 6.91
N LYS A 128 27.22 19.63 7.00
CA LYS A 128 27.77 20.91 7.47
C LYS A 128 28.03 20.93 8.98
N GLY A 129 27.40 20.03 9.74
CA GLY A 129 27.43 19.99 11.20
C GLY A 129 26.31 20.81 11.85
N ASP A 130 25.92 20.38 13.04
CA ASP A 130 24.96 21.04 13.94
C ASP A 130 25.31 20.72 15.41
N GLU A 131 24.37 20.95 16.34
CA GLU A 131 24.52 20.65 17.76
C GLU A 131 24.56 19.15 18.08
N ASP A 132 23.97 18.29 17.22
CA ASP A 132 23.90 16.85 17.41
C ASP A 132 25.11 16.11 16.84
N CYS A 133 25.69 16.62 15.75
CA CYS A 133 26.77 15.98 15.04
C CYS A 133 27.76 17.00 14.46
N PRO A 134 29.08 16.79 14.63
CA PRO A 134 30.06 17.71 14.09
C PRO A 134 30.09 17.70 12.56
N ARG A 135 30.60 18.80 11.99
CA ARG A 135 30.86 18.91 10.54
C ARG A 135 31.69 17.75 10.03
N ASP A 136 31.32 17.21 8.88
CA ASP A 136 31.95 16.03 8.28
C ASP A 136 33.15 16.39 7.39
N ASP A 137 34.18 16.95 8.01
CA ASP A 137 35.45 17.25 7.33
C ASP A 137 36.18 15.96 6.89
N GLU A 138 35.94 14.84 7.58
CA GLU A 138 36.54 13.55 7.25
C GLU A 138 36.10 13.03 5.86
N SER A 139 34.79 13.04 5.57
CA SER A 139 34.27 12.67 4.26
C SER A 139 34.75 13.62 3.16
N ALA A 140 34.80 14.93 3.44
CA ALA A 140 35.31 15.91 2.49
C ALA A 140 36.78 15.64 2.12
N GLU A 141 37.62 15.30 3.09
CA GLU A 141 39.04 14.96 2.84
C GLU A 141 39.18 13.63 2.06
N PHE A 142 38.31 12.64 2.29
CA PHE A 142 38.32 11.42 1.48
C PHE A 142 37.95 11.72 0.03
N TRP A 143 36.91 12.52 -0.24
CA TRP A 143 36.56 12.94 -1.59
C TRP A 143 37.71 13.71 -2.29
N LYS A 144 38.40 14.62 -1.59
CA LYS A 144 39.58 15.32 -2.11
C LYS A 144 40.70 14.34 -2.47
N LYS A 145 40.99 13.36 -1.62
CA LYS A 145 42.00 12.30 -1.88
C LYS A 145 41.64 11.48 -3.11
N MET A 146 40.35 11.25 -3.38
CA MET A 146 39.88 10.58 -4.59
C MET A 146 39.98 11.45 -5.85
N GLY A 147 40.21 12.75 -5.70
CA GLY A 147 40.41 13.70 -6.81
C GLY A 147 39.20 14.56 -7.13
N VAL A 148 38.20 14.62 -6.24
CA VAL A 148 37.08 15.59 -6.39
C VAL A 148 37.59 16.99 -6.04
N PRO A 149 37.44 17.98 -6.95
CA PRO A 149 37.84 19.37 -6.71
C PRO A 149 37.11 19.98 -5.50
N GLU A 150 37.77 20.85 -4.76
CA GLU A 150 37.21 21.46 -3.54
C GLU A 150 35.95 22.29 -3.81
N ASP A 151 35.90 22.97 -4.95
CA ASP A 151 34.74 23.75 -5.41
C ASP A 151 33.55 22.91 -5.86
N ARG A 152 33.67 21.57 -5.85
CA ARG A 152 32.63 20.58 -6.11
C ARG A 152 32.26 19.75 -4.88
N ILE A 153 32.76 20.13 -3.69
CA ILE A 153 32.39 19.55 -2.40
C ILE A 153 31.58 20.57 -1.60
N PHE A 154 30.29 20.30 -1.45
CA PHE A 154 29.35 21.22 -0.82
C PHE A 154 29.02 20.77 0.60
N PHE A 155 29.13 21.69 1.57
CA PHE A 155 28.71 21.43 2.94
C PHE A 155 27.27 21.89 3.13
N LEU A 156 26.34 20.97 3.29
CA LEU A 156 24.92 21.25 3.42
C LEU A 156 24.37 20.90 4.82
N PRO A 157 23.29 21.57 5.25
CA PRO A 157 22.70 21.33 6.56
C PRO A 157 21.97 19.98 6.65
N LYS A 158 21.39 19.71 7.83
CA LYS A 158 20.74 18.44 8.18
C LYS A 158 19.58 18.08 7.25
N GLU A 159 18.88 19.08 6.74
CA GLU A 159 17.78 18.90 5.81
C GLU A 159 18.22 18.25 4.48
N ASN A 160 19.51 18.36 4.12
CA ASN A 160 20.07 17.87 2.87
C ASN A 160 21.07 16.71 3.07
N ASN A 161 21.80 16.66 4.19
CA ASN A 161 22.86 15.68 4.42
C ASN A 161 22.71 14.91 5.74
N TRP A 162 21.50 14.47 6.02
CA TRP A 162 21.20 13.56 7.11
C TRP A 162 20.08 12.60 6.71
N TRP A 163 20.32 11.33 6.81
CA TRP A 163 19.33 10.33 6.48
C TRP A 163 18.88 9.50 7.69
N GLY A 164 17.60 9.18 7.72
CA GLY A 164 16.98 8.32 8.72
C GLY A 164 16.47 9.04 9.99
N PRO A 165 15.72 8.30 10.79
CA PRO A 165 15.27 6.92 10.53
C PRO A 165 14.17 6.85 9.45
N ALA A 166 13.94 5.65 8.90
CA ALA A 166 12.83 5.41 7.96
C ALA A 166 11.45 5.60 8.60
N GLY A 167 11.35 5.36 9.93
CA GLY A 167 10.16 5.56 10.75
C GLY A 167 10.34 6.67 11.79
N VAL A 168 9.62 6.57 12.89
CA VAL A 168 9.68 7.57 13.99
C VAL A 168 11.00 7.47 14.76
N THR A 169 11.49 6.25 14.98
CA THR A 169 12.75 5.92 15.68
C THR A 169 13.57 4.96 14.86
N GLY A 170 14.89 4.95 15.04
CA GLY A 170 15.75 3.99 14.33
C GLY A 170 17.14 4.51 14.04
N PRO A 171 17.95 3.70 13.30
CA PRO A 171 19.28 4.07 12.89
C PRO A 171 19.25 5.24 11.90
N CYS A 172 20.21 6.15 12.05
CA CYS A 172 20.36 7.35 11.25
C CYS A 172 21.79 7.86 11.28
N GLY A 173 22.10 8.87 10.48
CA GLY A 173 23.38 9.54 10.50
C GLY A 173 23.59 10.54 9.39
N PRO A 174 24.71 11.27 9.42
CA PRO A 174 25.11 12.15 8.32
C PRO A 174 25.41 11.32 7.10
N ASP A 175 25.21 11.92 5.95
CA ASP A 175 25.45 11.30 4.66
C ASP A 175 26.33 12.15 3.74
N THR A 176 26.70 11.56 2.62
CA THR A 176 27.36 12.22 1.50
C THR A 176 26.68 11.78 0.23
N GLU A 177 26.06 12.73 -0.45
CA GLU A 177 25.36 12.49 -1.69
C GLU A 177 26.26 12.78 -2.90
N MET A 178 26.03 12.06 -3.96
CA MET A 178 26.77 12.16 -5.22
C MET A 178 25.86 12.71 -6.32
N PHE A 179 26.34 13.72 -7.04
CA PHE A 179 25.58 14.46 -8.04
C PHE A 179 26.28 14.54 -9.39
N ILE A 180 25.50 14.68 -10.44
CA ILE A 180 25.98 15.03 -11.78
C ILE A 180 25.44 16.42 -12.17
N ASP A 181 26.36 17.28 -12.59
CA ASP A 181 26.03 18.57 -13.20
C ASP A 181 25.46 18.34 -14.61
N THR A 182 24.20 18.69 -14.79
CA THR A 182 23.48 18.50 -16.08
C THR A 182 23.91 19.46 -17.18
N GLY A 183 24.74 20.44 -16.85
CA GLY A 183 25.13 21.52 -17.75
C GLY A 183 24.14 22.69 -17.83
N LYS A 184 23.04 22.67 -17.09
CA LYS A 184 22.14 23.81 -16.94
C LYS A 184 22.89 25.00 -16.28
N PRO A 185 22.53 26.25 -16.61
CA PRO A 185 23.11 27.42 -15.97
C PRO A 185 22.77 27.44 -14.47
N LYS A 186 23.62 28.09 -13.69
CA LYS A 186 23.32 28.35 -12.27
C LYS A 186 22.05 29.21 -12.14
N CYS A 187 21.19 28.88 -11.20
CA CYS A 187 19.98 29.66 -10.92
C CYS A 187 20.28 30.95 -10.12
N SER A 188 21.40 30.96 -9.36
CA SER A 188 21.91 32.10 -8.58
C SER A 188 23.42 31.91 -8.34
N ASP A 189 24.06 32.90 -7.73
CA ASP A 189 25.47 32.80 -7.31
C ASP A 189 25.68 31.72 -6.24
N GLU A 190 24.66 31.44 -5.41
CA GLU A 190 24.66 30.43 -4.36
C GLU A 190 24.14 29.06 -4.86
N CYS A 191 23.99 28.86 -6.16
CA CYS A 191 23.48 27.62 -6.72
C CYS A 191 24.34 26.40 -6.33
N SER A 192 23.70 25.43 -5.70
CA SER A 192 24.32 24.23 -5.16
C SER A 192 23.43 23.00 -5.39
N PRO A 193 23.87 21.80 -5.04
CA PRO A 193 23.02 20.60 -5.06
C PRO A 193 21.73 20.68 -4.24
N ALA A 194 21.63 21.60 -3.28
CA ALA A 194 20.41 21.85 -2.53
C ALA A 194 19.32 22.61 -3.32
N CYS A 195 19.61 23.03 -4.57
CA CYS A 195 18.65 23.78 -5.38
C CYS A 195 17.84 22.86 -6.30
N ASP A 196 16.52 23.03 -6.35
CA ASP A 196 15.59 22.29 -7.25
C ASP A 196 15.64 22.78 -8.72
N CYS A 197 16.65 23.59 -9.10
CA CYS A 197 16.76 24.13 -10.45
C CYS A 197 17.13 23.09 -11.52
N GLY A 198 17.48 21.87 -11.11
CA GLY A 198 17.87 20.77 -11.98
C GLY A 198 19.26 20.92 -12.61
N LYS A 199 20.13 21.80 -12.06
CA LYS A 199 21.54 21.85 -12.44
C LYS A 199 22.28 20.62 -11.94
N TYR A 200 22.05 20.23 -10.70
CA TYR A 200 22.61 19.03 -10.11
C TYR A 200 21.52 17.98 -9.95
N VAL A 201 21.81 16.75 -10.35
CA VAL A 201 20.92 15.60 -10.19
C VAL A 201 21.65 14.56 -9.33
N GLU A 202 21.06 14.20 -8.21
CA GLU A 202 21.55 13.17 -7.32
C GLU A 202 21.56 11.80 -8.01
N ILE A 203 22.67 11.07 -7.89
CA ILE A 203 22.85 9.72 -8.45
C ILE A 203 23.08 8.65 -7.40
N GLY A 204 23.31 9.03 -6.16
CA GLY A 204 23.52 8.09 -5.06
C GLY A 204 23.79 8.80 -3.74
N ASN A 205 23.65 8.06 -2.65
CA ASN A 205 23.84 8.54 -1.30
C ASN A 205 24.54 7.48 -0.45
N ASP A 206 25.66 7.83 0.20
CA ASP A 206 26.36 7.04 1.21
C ASP A 206 25.99 7.56 2.60
N VAL A 207 25.17 6.82 3.34
CA VAL A 207 24.74 7.16 4.70
C VAL A 207 25.68 6.52 5.72
N PHE A 208 26.23 7.32 6.62
CA PHE A 208 27.10 6.88 7.71
C PHE A 208 26.30 6.69 8.99
N MET A 209 25.62 5.54 9.09
CA MET A 209 24.73 5.23 10.20
C MET A 209 25.52 4.94 11.47
N GLN A 210 25.57 5.92 12.35
CA GLN A 210 26.28 5.85 13.63
C GLN A 210 25.45 6.32 14.83
N TYR A 211 24.21 6.77 14.59
CA TYR A 211 23.28 7.25 15.61
C TYR A 211 21.96 6.48 15.57
N PHE A 212 21.26 6.50 16.70
CA PHE A 212 19.89 6.05 16.84
C PHE A 212 19.04 7.22 17.31
N LYS A 213 18.00 7.54 16.57
CA LYS A 213 16.99 8.55 16.96
C LYS A 213 16.00 7.93 17.93
N ASN A 214 15.95 8.48 19.15
CA ASN A 214 15.06 8.06 20.22
C ASN A 214 13.65 8.65 20.04
N ALA A 215 12.65 8.11 20.75
CA ALA A 215 11.26 8.58 20.70
C ALA A 215 11.07 10.03 21.21
N ASP A 216 11.99 10.52 22.06
CA ASP A 216 12.02 11.91 22.55
C ASP A 216 12.71 12.89 21.58
N GLY A 217 13.17 12.40 20.43
CA GLY A 217 13.84 13.17 19.40
C GLY A 217 15.36 13.29 19.59
N THR A 218 15.93 12.80 20.68
CA THR A 218 17.38 12.82 20.93
C THR A 218 18.10 11.73 20.13
N PHE A 219 19.43 11.90 19.97
CA PHE A 219 20.27 10.94 19.28
C PHE A 219 21.23 10.24 20.25
N SER A 220 21.33 8.92 20.15
CA SER A 220 22.31 8.12 20.89
C SER A 220 23.21 7.37 19.92
N PRO A 221 24.51 7.13 20.24
CA PRO A 221 25.41 6.42 19.35
C PRO A 221 25.00 4.96 19.22
N LEU A 222 25.10 4.42 17.99
CA LEU A 222 24.94 2.99 17.73
C LEU A 222 26.13 2.18 18.31
N LYS A 223 25.91 0.90 18.57
CA LYS A 223 26.96 -0.03 19.03
C LYS A 223 28.05 -0.25 17.98
N GLN A 224 27.72 -0.10 16.73
CA GLN A 224 28.60 -0.27 15.58
C GLN A 224 28.34 0.85 14.57
N LYS A 225 29.37 1.18 13.79
CA LYS A 225 29.26 2.12 12.66
C LYS A 225 28.93 1.34 11.41
N ASN A 226 27.90 1.75 10.70
CA ASN A 226 27.45 1.07 9.49
C ASN A 226 27.49 2.04 8.30
N VAL A 227 27.51 1.46 7.11
CA VAL A 227 27.29 2.18 5.85
C VAL A 227 26.05 1.64 5.20
N ASP A 228 25.21 2.54 4.71
CA ASP A 228 24.06 2.28 3.85
C ASP A 228 24.23 3.11 2.58
N GLU A 229 24.37 2.49 1.43
CA GLU A 229 24.36 3.17 0.13
C GLU A 229 23.09 2.84 -0.61
N GLY A 230 22.50 3.88 -1.21
CA GLY A 230 21.36 3.77 -2.10
C GLY A 230 21.52 4.56 -3.38
N MET A 231 21.30 3.89 -4.55
CA MET A 231 21.25 4.52 -5.88
C MET A 231 19.95 4.12 -6.58
N GLY A 232 19.17 5.10 -7.06
CA GLY A 232 17.94 4.82 -7.81
C GLY A 232 18.24 4.28 -9.20
N LEU A 233 17.82 3.05 -9.51
CA LEU A 233 18.06 2.41 -10.81
C LEU A 233 17.49 3.24 -11.96
N GLU A 234 16.27 3.73 -11.83
CA GLU A 234 15.57 4.53 -12.84
C GLU A 234 16.33 5.82 -13.17
N ARG A 235 16.79 6.52 -12.13
CA ARG A 235 17.53 7.78 -12.25
C ARG A 235 18.91 7.55 -12.85
N MET A 236 19.61 6.51 -12.42
CA MET A 236 20.91 6.13 -12.97
C MET A 236 20.82 5.80 -14.46
N LEU A 237 19.82 4.99 -14.88
CA LEU A 237 19.59 4.67 -16.29
C LEU A 237 19.28 5.91 -17.13
N CYS A 238 18.44 6.80 -16.60
CA CYS A 238 18.07 8.04 -17.27
C CYS A 238 19.32 8.88 -17.60
N ILE A 239 20.20 9.09 -16.60
CA ILE A 239 21.39 9.92 -16.75
C ILE A 239 22.44 9.23 -17.62
N LEU A 240 22.74 7.94 -17.42
CA LEU A 240 23.74 7.18 -18.19
C LEU A 240 23.40 7.12 -19.68
N ASN A 241 22.13 7.00 -20.01
CA ASN A 241 21.66 6.93 -21.38
C ASN A 241 21.39 8.32 -22.01
N GLY A 242 21.46 9.40 -21.20
CA GLY A 242 21.20 10.76 -21.65
C GLY A 242 19.73 11.03 -21.97
N TYR A 243 18.81 10.33 -21.32
CA TYR A 243 17.38 10.55 -21.44
C TYR A 243 16.94 11.82 -20.69
N LYS A 244 15.84 12.41 -21.12
CA LYS A 244 15.25 13.60 -20.48
C LYS A 244 14.30 13.22 -19.33
N SER A 245 13.85 11.99 -19.32
CA SER A 245 12.88 11.47 -18.35
C SER A 245 13.15 10.01 -18.05
N VAL A 246 12.89 9.59 -16.80
CA VAL A 246 12.93 8.17 -16.39
C VAL A 246 11.97 7.31 -17.20
N TYR A 247 10.89 7.90 -17.71
CA TYR A 247 9.87 7.26 -18.55
C TYR A 247 10.35 6.89 -19.95
N GLU A 248 11.54 7.37 -20.38
CA GLU A 248 12.19 6.96 -21.62
C GLU A 248 13.08 5.71 -21.46
N THR A 249 13.29 5.24 -20.23
CA THR A 249 14.06 4.03 -19.94
C THR A 249 13.32 2.76 -20.38
N ASP A 250 14.06 1.67 -20.50
CA ASP A 250 13.48 0.35 -20.78
C ASP A 250 12.50 -0.13 -19.71
N LEU A 251 12.51 0.48 -18.52
CA LEU A 251 11.60 0.19 -17.42
C LEU A 251 10.16 0.66 -17.70
N PHE A 252 9.98 1.77 -18.44
CA PHE A 252 8.67 2.37 -18.71
C PHE A 252 8.26 2.35 -20.17
N LYS A 253 9.24 2.41 -21.08
CA LYS A 253 8.99 2.51 -22.51
C LYS A 253 8.01 1.46 -23.09
N PRO A 254 8.07 0.16 -22.69
CA PRO A 254 7.11 -0.82 -23.18
C PRO A 254 5.67 -0.55 -22.72
N ALA A 255 5.48 -0.10 -21.46
CA ALA A 255 4.18 0.27 -20.93
C ALA A 255 3.62 1.55 -21.60
N ILE A 256 4.46 2.56 -21.81
CA ILE A 256 4.09 3.78 -22.55
C ILE A 256 3.65 3.42 -23.99
N ALA A 257 4.40 2.59 -24.70
CA ALA A 257 4.03 2.14 -26.05
C ALA A 257 2.70 1.37 -26.08
N LEU A 258 2.42 0.59 -25.04
CA LEU A 258 1.12 -0.09 -24.90
C LEU A 258 -0.01 0.93 -24.66
N ILE A 259 0.21 1.92 -23.80
CA ILE A 259 -0.76 3.00 -23.53
C ILE A 259 -1.04 3.80 -24.80
N GLU A 260 -0.02 4.15 -25.60
CA GLU A 260 -0.20 4.78 -26.90
C GLU A 260 -1.10 3.95 -27.83
N ASN A 261 -0.82 2.65 -27.93
CA ASN A 261 -1.61 1.75 -28.79
C ASN A 261 -3.06 1.60 -28.33
N LEU A 262 -3.32 1.61 -27.03
CA LEU A 262 -4.65 1.44 -26.47
C LEU A 262 -5.47 2.73 -26.53
N SER A 263 -4.85 3.90 -26.30
CA SER A 263 -5.52 5.19 -26.26
C SER A 263 -5.61 5.87 -27.64
N GLY A 264 -4.69 5.51 -28.56
CA GLY A 264 -4.56 6.18 -29.86
C GLY A 264 -3.77 7.50 -29.82
N HIS A 265 -3.39 7.99 -28.62
CA HIS A 265 -2.55 9.17 -28.43
C HIS A 265 -1.06 8.83 -28.50
N LYS A 266 -0.21 9.83 -28.72
CA LYS A 266 1.24 9.67 -28.73
C LYS A 266 1.89 10.34 -27.52
N TYR A 267 2.91 9.70 -26.98
CA TYR A 267 3.77 10.30 -25.97
C TYR A 267 4.41 11.56 -26.55
N ASP A 268 4.53 12.62 -25.75
CA ASP A 268 4.95 13.96 -26.17
C ASP A 268 4.00 14.71 -27.15
N GLU A 269 2.79 14.19 -27.40
CA GLU A 269 1.78 14.87 -28.22
C GLU A 269 1.33 16.19 -27.60
N SER A 270 1.16 16.20 -26.28
CA SER A 270 0.89 17.40 -25.48
C SER A 270 1.35 17.17 -24.04
N GLU A 271 1.51 18.24 -23.27
CA GLU A 271 1.85 18.15 -21.84
C GLU A 271 0.84 17.32 -21.06
N THR A 272 -0.46 17.52 -21.32
CA THR A 272 -1.55 16.77 -20.66
C THR A 272 -1.48 15.27 -20.97
N VAL A 273 -1.28 14.90 -22.22
CA VAL A 273 -1.17 13.49 -22.65
C VAL A 273 0.08 12.85 -22.06
N THR A 274 1.21 13.54 -22.11
CA THR A 274 2.48 13.09 -21.55
C THR A 274 2.37 12.84 -20.05
N LYS A 275 1.82 13.81 -19.31
CA LYS A 275 1.57 13.69 -17.87
C LYS A 275 0.65 12.50 -17.56
N ALA A 276 -0.44 12.34 -18.30
CA ALA A 276 -1.39 11.25 -18.12
C ALA A 276 -0.72 9.88 -18.33
N MET A 277 0.06 9.72 -19.42
CA MET A 277 0.75 8.46 -19.70
C MET A 277 1.79 8.10 -18.63
N ARG A 278 2.53 9.08 -18.13
CA ARG A 278 3.49 8.89 -17.02
C ARG A 278 2.80 8.43 -15.75
N ILE A 279 1.72 9.09 -15.34
CA ILE A 279 0.93 8.74 -14.15
C ILE A 279 0.39 7.32 -14.27
N ILE A 280 -0.20 6.96 -15.40
CA ILE A 280 -0.75 5.62 -15.62
C ILE A 280 0.37 4.57 -15.55
N ALA A 281 1.48 4.80 -16.24
CA ALA A 281 2.60 3.88 -16.26
C ALA A 281 3.19 3.65 -14.86
N ASP A 282 3.48 4.73 -14.11
CA ASP A 282 4.01 4.63 -12.75
C ASP A 282 3.03 3.94 -11.80
N HIS A 283 1.78 4.40 -11.74
CA HIS A 283 0.83 3.91 -10.77
C HIS A 283 0.42 2.46 -11.01
N ILE A 284 0.37 2.01 -12.27
CA ILE A 284 0.07 0.61 -12.56
C ILE A 284 1.29 -0.27 -12.31
N ARG A 285 2.53 0.21 -12.55
CA ARG A 285 3.74 -0.49 -12.11
C ARG A 285 3.71 -0.72 -10.60
N THR A 286 3.51 0.33 -9.83
CA THR A 286 3.41 0.28 -8.36
C THR A 286 2.31 -0.67 -7.90
N SER A 287 1.10 -0.53 -8.45
CA SER A 287 -0.04 -1.38 -8.11
C SER A 287 0.21 -2.86 -8.43
N THR A 288 0.91 -3.14 -9.54
CA THR A 288 1.29 -4.51 -9.94
C THR A 288 2.18 -5.15 -8.88
N PHE A 289 3.20 -4.44 -8.40
CA PHE A 289 4.11 -4.94 -7.37
C PHE A 289 3.42 -5.07 -6.00
N LEU A 290 2.59 -4.11 -5.60
CA LEU A 290 1.87 -4.15 -4.32
C LEU A 290 0.85 -5.29 -4.24
N ILE A 291 0.05 -5.49 -5.29
CA ILE A 291 -0.90 -6.61 -5.35
C ILE A 291 -0.15 -7.93 -5.49
N GLY A 292 0.91 -7.94 -6.31
CA GLY A 292 1.73 -9.11 -6.59
C GLY A 292 2.63 -9.55 -5.45
N ASP A 293 2.92 -8.70 -4.47
CA ASP A 293 3.80 -9.01 -3.34
C ASP A 293 3.41 -10.33 -2.64
N VAL A 294 4.39 -10.99 -2.03
CA VAL A 294 4.16 -12.27 -1.31
C VAL A 294 3.12 -12.14 -0.20
N LYS A 295 3.04 -10.99 0.46
CA LYS A 295 1.99 -10.66 1.44
C LYS A 295 0.71 -10.20 0.77
N GLY A 296 0.80 -9.59 -0.40
CA GLY A 296 -0.26 -9.11 -1.28
C GLY A 296 -1.31 -8.24 -0.58
N ILE A 297 -1.48 -7.02 -1.05
CA ILE A 297 -2.53 -6.14 -0.55
C ILE A 297 -3.64 -5.99 -1.58
N VAL A 298 -4.83 -5.64 -1.11
CA VAL A 298 -5.99 -5.35 -1.97
C VAL A 298 -6.48 -3.93 -1.71
N PRO A 299 -7.12 -3.27 -2.69
CA PRO A 299 -7.66 -1.93 -2.51
C PRO A 299 -8.67 -1.88 -1.35
N SER A 300 -8.42 -1.01 -0.37
CA SER A 300 -9.26 -0.86 0.82
C SER A 300 -9.45 0.61 1.20
N ASN A 301 -10.11 0.90 2.33
CA ASN A 301 -10.29 2.26 2.85
C ASN A 301 -9.26 2.63 3.94
N VAL A 302 -8.32 1.76 4.23
CA VAL A 302 -7.36 1.93 5.34
C VAL A 302 -5.96 1.50 4.92
N ASP A 303 -4.95 2.07 5.55
CA ASP A 303 -3.54 1.70 5.49
C ASP A 303 -3.01 1.52 4.03
N GLN A 304 -2.20 0.51 3.80
CA GLN A 304 -1.60 0.20 2.49
C GLN A 304 -2.66 0.05 1.38
N GLY A 305 -3.82 -0.54 1.71
CA GLY A 305 -4.91 -0.72 0.74
C GLY A 305 -5.57 0.59 0.31
N TYR A 306 -5.54 1.63 1.15
CA TYR A 306 -5.98 2.97 0.78
C TYR A 306 -5.05 3.60 -0.26
N ILE A 307 -3.74 3.52 -0.04
CA ILE A 307 -2.74 4.02 -0.98
C ILE A 307 -2.87 3.30 -2.34
N LEU A 308 -2.94 1.97 -2.32
CA LEU A 308 -3.16 1.19 -3.54
C LEU A 308 -4.43 1.62 -4.30
N ARG A 309 -5.54 1.81 -3.58
CA ARG A 309 -6.78 2.32 -4.16
C ARG A 309 -6.62 3.71 -4.76
N ARG A 310 -5.93 4.62 -4.09
CA ARG A 310 -5.64 5.97 -4.56
C ARG A 310 -4.85 5.95 -5.87
N LEU A 311 -3.79 5.14 -5.97
CA LEU A 311 -2.99 4.97 -7.18
C LEU A 311 -3.83 4.46 -8.36
N ILE A 312 -4.62 3.39 -8.16
CA ILE A 312 -5.48 2.83 -9.21
C ILE A 312 -6.51 3.88 -9.68
N ARG A 313 -7.18 4.57 -8.76
CA ARG A 313 -8.19 5.58 -9.11
C ARG A 313 -7.60 6.78 -9.81
N ARG A 314 -6.39 7.21 -9.44
CA ARG A 314 -5.68 8.27 -10.14
C ARG A 314 -5.33 7.83 -11.56
N ALA A 315 -4.86 6.59 -11.76
CA ALA A 315 -4.63 6.03 -13.09
C ALA A 315 -5.93 5.94 -13.93
N VAL A 316 -7.06 5.55 -13.35
CA VAL A 316 -8.38 5.55 -14.03
C VAL A 316 -8.79 6.95 -14.48
N ARG A 317 -8.61 7.96 -13.59
CA ARG A 317 -8.92 9.37 -13.93
C ARG A 317 -8.09 9.85 -15.11
N PHE A 318 -6.78 9.65 -15.07
CA PHE A 318 -5.90 10.08 -16.16
C PHE A 318 -6.06 9.23 -17.42
N GLY A 319 -6.40 7.96 -17.29
CA GLY A 319 -6.78 7.10 -18.41
C GLY A 319 -7.98 7.64 -19.19
N ARG A 320 -8.97 8.20 -18.48
CA ARG A 320 -10.12 8.85 -19.12
C ARG A 320 -9.75 10.11 -19.90
N ILE A 321 -8.74 10.87 -19.46
CA ILE A 321 -8.30 12.09 -20.16
C ILE A 321 -7.71 11.76 -21.54
N ILE A 322 -7.13 10.57 -21.70
CA ILE A 322 -6.53 10.09 -22.95
C ILE A 322 -7.35 9.00 -23.64
N ASP A 323 -8.65 8.91 -23.34
CA ASP A 323 -9.60 7.96 -23.93
C ASP A 323 -9.15 6.48 -23.82
N LEU A 324 -8.46 6.11 -22.73
CA LEU A 324 -8.02 4.74 -22.49
C LEU A 324 -9.24 3.82 -22.28
N PRO A 325 -9.37 2.72 -23.04
CA PRO A 325 -10.50 1.79 -22.91
C PRO A 325 -10.59 1.15 -21.52
N GLU A 326 -11.80 0.79 -21.09
CA GLU A 326 -11.98 0.00 -19.87
C GLU A 326 -11.18 -1.31 -19.90
N ARG A 327 -10.73 -1.76 -18.73
CA ARG A 327 -9.84 -2.91 -18.53
C ARG A 327 -8.50 -2.79 -19.25
N SER A 328 -8.00 -1.59 -19.34
CA SER A 328 -6.65 -1.34 -19.87
C SER A 328 -5.59 -1.42 -18.77
N LEU A 329 -5.95 -1.14 -17.51
CA LEU A 329 -4.99 -1.16 -16.42
C LEU A 329 -4.42 -2.55 -16.18
N SER A 330 -5.25 -3.59 -16.25
CA SER A 330 -4.80 -4.99 -16.15
C SER A 330 -3.87 -5.41 -17.29
N LYS A 331 -4.11 -4.92 -18.53
CA LYS A 331 -3.21 -5.18 -19.67
C LYS A 331 -1.84 -4.53 -19.49
N ILE A 332 -1.82 -3.30 -18.93
CA ILE A 332 -0.56 -2.60 -18.61
C ILE A 332 0.18 -3.35 -17.50
N ALA A 333 -0.54 -3.88 -16.50
CA ALA A 333 0.05 -4.72 -15.47
C ALA A 333 0.63 -6.02 -16.04
N GLU A 334 -0.04 -6.67 -16.99
CA GLU A 334 0.49 -7.86 -17.69
C GLU A 334 1.79 -7.54 -18.45
N GLN A 335 1.91 -6.34 -19.03
CA GLN A 335 3.17 -5.89 -19.65
C GLN A 335 4.29 -5.82 -18.60
N TYR A 336 4.03 -5.26 -17.41
CA TYR A 336 5.02 -5.24 -16.33
C TYR A 336 5.34 -6.64 -15.80
N ILE A 337 4.35 -7.51 -15.62
CA ILE A 337 4.59 -8.89 -15.20
C ILE A 337 5.53 -9.59 -16.19
N SER A 338 5.28 -9.46 -17.49
CA SER A 338 6.14 -10.03 -18.54
C SER A 338 7.56 -9.46 -18.50
N GLN A 339 7.70 -8.18 -18.21
CA GLN A 339 9.00 -7.50 -18.17
C GLN A 339 9.85 -7.89 -16.95
N TYR A 340 9.19 -8.13 -15.82
CA TYR A 340 9.86 -8.38 -14.53
C TYR A 340 9.89 -9.84 -14.08
N GLN A 341 9.24 -10.76 -14.82
CA GLN A 341 9.11 -12.16 -14.40
C GLN A 341 10.43 -12.89 -14.15
N ASP A 342 11.50 -12.52 -14.86
CA ASP A 342 12.82 -13.15 -14.70
C ASP A 342 13.56 -12.66 -13.45
N VAL A 343 13.19 -11.50 -12.92
CA VAL A 343 13.76 -10.89 -11.71
C VAL A 343 12.88 -11.14 -10.50
N TYR A 344 11.56 -10.98 -10.67
CA TYR A 344 10.55 -11.08 -9.60
C TYR A 344 9.48 -12.11 -9.96
N GLN A 345 9.83 -13.42 -9.91
CA GLN A 345 8.95 -14.52 -10.32
C GLN A 345 7.59 -14.56 -9.63
N TYR A 346 7.49 -14.01 -8.42
CA TYR A 346 6.23 -13.94 -7.68
C TYR A 346 5.15 -13.13 -8.41
N LEU A 347 5.53 -12.19 -9.28
CA LEU A 347 4.57 -11.45 -10.10
C LEU A 347 3.84 -12.37 -11.08
N LEU A 348 4.56 -13.29 -11.72
CA LEU A 348 3.97 -14.28 -12.60
C LEU A 348 3.08 -15.27 -11.82
N THR A 349 3.52 -15.73 -10.66
CA THR A 349 2.76 -16.62 -9.78
C THR A 349 1.44 -15.98 -9.32
N ASN A 350 1.43 -14.68 -9.08
CA ASN A 350 0.29 -13.92 -8.58
C ASN A 350 -0.47 -13.16 -9.68
N LYS A 351 -0.21 -13.47 -10.97
CA LYS A 351 -0.80 -12.76 -12.12
C LYS A 351 -2.32 -12.67 -12.05
N ASP A 352 -3.01 -13.77 -11.80
CA ASP A 352 -4.48 -13.79 -11.78
C ASP A 352 -5.05 -12.89 -10.69
N ARG A 353 -4.40 -12.83 -9.53
CA ARG A 353 -4.77 -11.91 -8.44
C ARG A 353 -4.58 -10.46 -8.85
N ILE A 354 -3.45 -10.13 -9.49
CA ILE A 354 -3.14 -8.77 -9.94
C ILE A 354 -4.20 -8.29 -10.93
N VAL A 355 -4.47 -9.07 -11.97
CA VAL A 355 -5.48 -8.75 -13.00
C VAL A 355 -6.86 -8.58 -12.37
N LEU A 356 -7.27 -9.52 -11.52
CA LEU A 356 -8.58 -9.51 -10.88
C LEU A 356 -8.81 -8.26 -10.02
N GLU A 357 -7.86 -7.90 -9.18
CA GLU A 357 -8.02 -6.75 -8.27
C GLU A 357 -7.96 -5.41 -9.01
N LEU A 358 -7.13 -5.29 -10.05
CA LEU A 358 -7.10 -4.11 -10.92
C LEU A 358 -8.43 -3.95 -11.66
N ASP A 359 -8.93 -4.99 -12.33
CA ASP A 359 -10.20 -4.95 -13.05
C ASP A 359 -11.38 -4.60 -12.14
N LYS A 360 -11.43 -5.19 -10.94
CA LYS A 360 -12.48 -4.89 -9.95
C LYS A 360 -12.50 -3.42 -9.55
N GLU A 361 -11.36 -2.84 -9.20
CA GLU A 361 -11.30 -1.45 -8.74
C GLU A 361 -11.48 -0.47 -9.91
N GLU A 362 -10.93 -0.76 -11.10
CA GLU A 362 -11.13 0.03 -12.32
C GLU A 362 -12.61 0.12 -12.69
N ILE A 363 -13.30 -1.02 -12.83
CA ILE A 363 -14.74 -1.06 -13.15
C ILE A 363 -15.56 -0.35 -12.08
N ARG A 364 -15.27 -0.63 -10.81
CA ARG A 364 -15.98 -0.01 -9.69
C ARG A 364 -15.88 1.50 -9.71
N PHE A 365 -14.71 2.04 -9.94
CA PHE A 365 -14.49 3.48 -9.92
C PHE A 365 -14.94 4.16 -11.20
N SER A 366 -14.75 3.56 -12.37
CA SER A 366 -15.24 4.07 -13.65
C SER A 366 -16.76 4.36 -13.63
N ASN A 367 -17.54 3.48 -12.97
CA ASN A 367 -18.98 3.64 -12.81
C ASN A 367 -19.39 4.89 -12.01
N THR A 368 -18.56 5.36 -11.08
CA THR A 368 -18.85 6.51 -10.22
C THR A 368 -18.11 7.77 -10.64
N LEU A 369 -16.98 7.64 -11.33
CA LEU A 369 -16.10 8.74 -11.70
C LEU A 369 -16.83 9.83 -12.50
N GLN A 370 -17.60 9.45 -13.51
CA GLN A 370 -18.30 10.42 -14.36
C GLN A 370 -19.33 11.25 -13.57
N GLN A 371 -20.05 10.60 -12.66
CA GLN A 371 -21.05 11.30 -11.82
C GLN A 371 -20.33 12.20 -10.80
N GLY A 372 -19.24 11.72 -10.23
CA GLY A 372 -18.42 12.49 -9.30
C GLY A 372 -17.81 13.73 -9.93
N LEU A 373 -17.26 13.64 -11.16
CA LEU A 373 -16.75 14.80 -11.91
C LEU A 373 -17.84 15.82 -12.20
N LYS A 374 -19.04 15.39 -12.66
CA LYS A 374 -20.18 16.29 -12.87
C LYS A 374 -20.62 16.97 -11.56
N GLU A 375 -20.56 16.26 -10.45
CA GLU A 375 -20.90 16.83 -9.15
C GLU A 375 -19.83 17.83 -8.69
N PHE A 376 -18.56 17.54 -8.89
CA PHE A 376 -17.46 18.46 -8.64
C PHE A 376 -17.61 19.75 -9.47
N GLU A 377 -17.87 19.65 -10.77
CA GLU A 377 -18.12 20.80 -11.66
C GLU A 377 -19.27 21.67 -11.17
N LYS A 378 -20.38 21.07 -10.72
CA LYS A 378 -21.49 21.81 -10.12
C LYS A 378 -21.06 22.55 -8.85
N VAL A 379 -20.28 21.91 -8.01
CA VAL A 379 -19.76 22.51 -6.77
C VAL A 379 -18.95 23.76 -7.10
N ILE A 380 -17.91 23.66 -7.92
CA ILE A 380 -17.04 24.81 -8.23
C ILE A 380 -17.74 25.93 -8.99
N THR A 381 -18.81 25.60 -9.74
CA THR A 381 -19.61 26.61 -10.48
C THR A 381 -20.51 27.43 -9.55
N HIS A 382 -20.96 26.87 -8.43
CA HIS A 382 -22.01 27.48 -7.58
C HIS A 382 -21.50 27.96 -6.23
N ILE A 383 -20.29 27.60 -5.80
CA ILE A 383 -19.76 28.11 -4.52
C ILE A 383 -19.28 29.55 -4.65
N PRO A 384 -19.62 30.41 -3.68
CA PRO A 384 -19.26 31.83 -3.73
C PRO A 384 -17.79 32.09 -3.31
N THR A 385 -17.16 31.11 -2.70
CA THR A 385 -15.77 31.16 -2.22
C THR A 385 -14.86 30.32 -3.11
N LYS A 386 -13.56 30.54 -3.03
CA LYS A 386 -12.54 29.70 -3.70
C LYS A 386 -12.16 28.44 -2.90
N THR A 387 -12.94 28.10 -1.86
CA THR A 387 -12.66 26.96 -0.99
C THR A 387 -13.86 26.01 -0.99
N ILE A 388 -13.63 24.74 -1.35
CA ILE A 388 -14.61 23.65 -1.25
C ILE A 388 -14.69 23.22 0.21
N SER A 389 -15.91 23.22 0.78
CA SER A 389 -16.11 22.84 2.18
C SER A 389 -15.78 21.38 2.44
N GLY A 390 -15.26 21.07 3.65
CA GLY A 390 -14.92 19.71 4.05
C GLY A 390 -16.09 18.73 3.97
N LYS A 391 -17.34 19.18 4.25
CA LYS A 391 -18.55 18.35 4.08
C LYS A 391 -18.80 17.98 2.62
N THR A 392 -18.53 18.89 1.70
CA THR A 392 -18.67 18.65 0.26
C THR A 392 -17.60 17.68 -0.21
N ALA A 393 -16.34 17.85 0.20
CA ALA A 393 -15.25 16.93 -0.08
C ALA A 393 -15.53 15.53 0.48
N PHE A 394 -16.07 15.44 1.71
CA PHE A 394 -16.48 14.17 2.29
C PHE A 394 -17.61 13.50 1.50
N ARG A 395 -18.58 14.24 0.97
CA ARG A 395 -19.63 13.69 0.11
C ARG A 395 -19.06 13.13 -1.19
N LEU A 396 -18.06 13.79 -1.80
CA LEU A 396 -17.35 13.26 -2.98
C LEU A 396 -16.63 11.95 -2.66
N TYR A 397 -16.03 11.83 -1.49
CA TYR A 397 -15.40 10.61 -1.01
C TYR A 397 -16.42 9.49 -0.75
N ASP A 398 -17.44 9.74 0.07
CA ASP A 398 -18.38 8.72 0.54
C ASP A 398 -19.29 8.20 -0.58
N THR A 399 -19.76 9.11 -1.44
CA THR A 399 -20.76 8.80 -2.48
C THR A 399 -20.12 8.35 -3.79
N PHE A 400 -19.06 9.02 -4.22
CA PHE A 400 -18.43 8.79 -5.53
C PHE A 400 -17.07 8.12 -5.44
N GLY A 401 -16.54 7.95 -4.24
CA GLY A 401 -15.28 7.28 -4.01
C GLY A 401 -14.05 8.10 -4.37
N PHE A 402 -14.15 9.46 -4.40
CA PHE A 402 -12.99 10.32 -4.64
C PHE A 402 -12.11 10.35 -3.40
N PRO A 403 -10.86 9.87 -3.45
CA PRO A 403 -9.89 10.16 -2.39
C PRO A 403 -9.81 11.66 -2.16
N ILE A 404 -9.53 12.10 -0.93
CA ILE A 404 -9.46 13.54 -0.62
C ILE A 404 -8.41 14.23 -1.50
N GLU A 405 -7.28 13.58 -1.71
CA GLU A 405 -6.17 14.09 -2.52
C GLU A 405 -6.57 14.28 -3.99
N MET A 406 -7.45 13.43 -4.52
CA MET A 406 -8.01 13.63 -5.88
C MET A 406 -8.93 14.85 -5.92
N THR A 407 -9.67 15.12 -4.85
CA THR A 407 -10.51 16.32 -4.75
C THR A 407 -9.64 17.57 -4.64
N GLU A 408 -8.52 17.52 -3.91
CA GLU A 408 -7.53 18.59 -3.82
C GLU A 408 -6.86 18.85 -5.18
N GLU A 409 -6.40 17.79 -5.87
CA GLU A 409 -5.80 17.89 -7.21
C GLU A 409 -6.77 18.55 -8.21
N LEU A 410 -8.03 18.10 -8.24
CA LEU A 410 -9.08 18.69 -9.09
C LEU A 410 -9.38 20.15 -8.71
N ALA A 411 -9.42 20.46 -7.42
CA ALA A 411 -9.64 21.80 -6.93
C ALA A 411 -8.50 22.74 -7.37
N HIS A 412 -7.27 22.34 -7.14
CA HIS A 412 -6.08 23.10 -7.53
C HIS A 412 -6.01 23.35 -9.05
N GLU A 413 -6.28 22.33 -9.87
CA GLU A 413 -6.34 22.46 -11.34
C GLU A 413 -7.36 23.51 -11.80
N ASN A 414 -8.41 23.77 -11.00
CA ASN A 414 -9.47 24.74 -11.29
C ASN A 414 -9.33 26.06 -10.49
N GLY A 415 -8.23 26.26 -9.76
CA GLY A 415 -7.97 27.46 -8.97
C GLY A 415 -8.83 27.59 -7.70
N PHE A 416 -9.15 26.43 -7.09
CA PHE A 416 -9.85 26.30 -5.81
C PHE A 416 -8.96 25.61 -4.79
N GLU A 417 -9.32 25.74 -3.52
CA GLU A 417 -8.74 25.03 -2.38
C GLU A 417 -9.78 24.10 -1.74
N VAL A 418 -9.35 23.19 -0.88
CA VAL A 418 -10.22 22.29 -0.12
C VAL A 418 -10.01 22.49 1.39
N ASP A 419 -11.11 22.55 2.13
CA ASP A 419 -11.10 22.52 3.60
C ASP A 419 -10.83 21.09 4.09
N VAL A 420 -9.55 20.72 4.12
CA VAL A 420 -9.10 19.36 4.51
C VAL A 420 -9.43 19.09 5.98
N GLN A 421 -9.27 20.08 6.86
CA GLN A 421 -9.61 19.90 8.28
C GLN A 421 -11.10 19.61 8.47
N GLY A 422 -11.97 20.35 7.77
CA GLY A 422 -13.41 20.08 7.79
C GLY A 422 -13.78 18.73 7.16
N TYR A 423 -12.99 18.24 6.19
CA TYR A 423 -13.13 16.87 5.67
C TYR A 423 -12.78 15.82 6.74
N GLU A 424 -11.66 15.98 7.42
CA GLU A 424 -11.26 15.06 8.50
C GLU A 424 -12.29 15.00 9.63
N ASP A 425 -12.86 16.15 10.00
CA ASP A 425 -13.88 16.23 11.03
C ASP A 425 -15.17 15.51 10.59
N ALA A 426 -15.59 15.70 9.33
CA ALA A 426 -16.74 14.99 8.76
C ALA A 426 -16.48 13.47 8.68
N PHE A 427 -15.27 13.06 8.31
CA PHE A 427 -14.85 11.66 8.26
C PHE A 427 -14.86 11.02 9.66
N LYS A 428 -14.29 11.70 10.67
CA LYS A 428 -14.30 11.25 12.08
C LYS A 428 -15.73 11.15 12.62
N GLU A 429 -16.60 12.12 12.29
CA GLU A 429 -18.01 12.07 12.68
C GLU A 429 -18.74 10.87 12.06
N HIS A 430 -18.50 10.61 10.78
CA HIS A 430 -19.06 9.45 10.08
C HIS A 430 -18.53 8.13 10.68
N GLN A 431 -17.23 8.04 10.99
CA GLN A 431 -16.65 6.87 11.66
C GLN A 431 -17.29 6.64 13.04
N LYS A 432 -17.46 7.69 13.86
CA LYS A 432 -18.14 7.59 15.16
C LYS A 432 -19.58 7.10 15.01
N LYS A 433 -20.34 7.60 14.04
CA LYS A 433 -21.69 7.12 13.75
C LYS A 433 -21.70 5.67 13.29
N SER A 434 -20.74 5.26 12.49
CA SER A 434 -20.57 3.86 12.06
C SER A 434 -20.16 2.96 13.20
N GLN A 435 -19.25 3.41 14.08
CA GLN A 435 -18.83 2.68 15.29
C GLN A 435 -19.96 2.60 16.33
N ALA A 436 -20.67 3.70 16.62
CA ALA A 436 -21.85 3.68 17.49
C ALA A 436 -22.95 2.77 16.94
N GLY A 437 -23.15 2.77 15.62
CA GLY A 437 -24.02 1.80 14.95
C GLY A 437 -23.47 0.37 15.00
N ALA A 438 -22.16 0.17 15.12
CA ALA A 438 -21.53 -1.13 15.32
C ALA A 438 -21.56 -1.56 16.78
N GLU A 439 -21.33 -0.66 17.75
CA GLU A 439 -21.42 -0.95 19.18
C GLU A 439 -22.85 -1.32 19.60
N GLN A 440 -23.87 -0.64 19.04
CA GLN A 440 -25.26 -1.11 19.17
C GLN A 440 -25.51 -2.47 18.48
N LYS A 441 -24.66 -2.90 17.54
CA LYS A 441 -24.69 -4.23 16.90
C LYS A 441 -23.93 -5.31 17.69
N PHE A 442 -23.08 -4.95 18.66
CA PHE A 442 -22.20 -5.89 19.37
C PHE A 442 -22.87 -6.74 20.44
N HIS A 443 -24.17 -6.59 20.70
CA HIS A 443 -24.97 -7.57 21.45
C HIS A 443 -25.47 -8.71 20.55
N GLY A 444 -24.60 -9.34 19.77
CA GLY A 444 -24.97 -10.46 18.89
C GLY A 444 -25.90 -10.08 17.71
N GLY A 445 -25.98 -8.78 17.35
CA GLY A 445 -26.89 -8.29 16.32
C GLY A 445 -28.36 -8.18 16.77
N LEU A 446 -28.62 -8.31 18.07
CA LEU A 446 -29.94 -8.27 18.69
C LEU A 446 -30.37 -6.82 18.97
N ALA A 447 -31.63 -6.50 18.65
CA ALA A 447 -32.20 -5.19 18.98
C ALA A 447 -32.57 -5.08 20.46
N ASP A 448 -32.98 -6.19 21.08
CA ASP A 448 -33.35 -6.34 22.50
C ASP A 448 -33.16 -7.79 22.97
N ASN A 449 -33.53 -8.09 24.19
CA ASN A 449 -33.51 -9.43 24.79
C ASN A 449 -34.91 -10.06 24.93
N SER A 450 -35.85 -9.69 24.06
CA SER A 450 -37.19 -10.26 24.07
C SER A 450 -37.19 -11.76 23.70
N GLU A 451 -38.27 -12.47 24.04
CA GLU A 451 -38.42 -13.88 23.67
C GLU A 451 -38.47 -14.08 22.16
N GLU A 452 -39.08 -13.16 21.42
CA GLU A 452 -39.16 -13.16 19.97
C GLU A 452 -37.77 -13.00 19.35
N THR A 453 -36.94 -12.08 19.87
CA THR A 453 -35.58 -11.86 19.42
C THR A 453 -34.69 -13.07 19.74
N ALA A 454 -34.88 -13.72 20.88
CA ALA A 454 -34.17 -14.97 21.24
C ALA A 454 -34.50 -16.12 20.26
N LYS A 455 -35.77 -16.27 19.87
CA LYS A 455 -36.20 -17.26 18.86
C LYS A 455 -35.56 -16.98 17.48
N LEU A 456 -35.60 -15.73 17.04
CA LEU A 456 -34.98 -15.32 15.78
C LEU A 456 -33.44 -15.45 15.81
N HIS A 457 -32.82 -15.31 16.99
CA HIS A 457 -31.40 -15.56 17.16
C HIS A 457 -31.05 -17.05 17.00
N THR A 458 -31.86 -17.94 17.57
CA THR A 458 -31.75 -19.39 17.35
C THR A 458 -31.94 -19.74 15.86
N ALA A 459 -32.94 -19.10 15.20
CA ALA A 459 -33.12 -19.24 13.74
C ALA A 459 -31.90 -18.81 12.93
N THR A 460 -31.16 -17.81 13.42
CA THR A 460 -29.92 -17.34 12.76
C THR A 460 -28.82 -18.41 12.77
N HIS A 461 -28.64 -19.14 13.89
CA HIS A 461 -27.69 -20.26 13.97
C HIS A 461 -28.08 -21.41 13.05
N LEU A 462 -29.38 -21.75 13.00
CA LEU A 462 -29.88 -22.76 12.07
C LEU A 462 -29.66 -22.35 10.62
N LEU A 463 -29.96 -21.08 10.27
CA LEU A 463 -29.72 -20.53 8.93
C LEU A 463 -28.25 -20.56 8.54
N HIS A 464 -27.33 -20.17 9.43
CA HIS A 464 -25.90 -20.20 9.18
C HIS A 464 -25.41 -21.62 8.84
N SER A 465 -25.77 -22.59 9.69
CA SER A 465 -25.41 -23.99 9.45
C SER A 465 -26.03 -24.56 8.17
N ALA A 466 -27.27 -24.18 7.84
CA ALA A 466 -27.94 -24.60 6.61
C ALA A 466 -27.24 -24.01 5.38
N LEU A 467 -26.88 -22.73 5.40
CA LEU A 467 -26.13 -22.08 4.32
C LEU A 467 -24.77 -22.76 4.07
N MET A 468 -24.02 -23.05 5.10
CA MET A 468 -22.75 -23.76 4.98
C MET A 468 -22.89 -25.16 4.41
N LYS A 469 -23.99 -25.88 4.72
CA LYS A 469 -24.27 -27.21 4.18
C LYS A 469 -24.72 -27.19 2.72
N VAL A 470 -25.48 -26.17 2.30
CA VAL A 470 -26.01 -26.07 0.93
C VAL A 470 -25.03 -25.40 -0.02
N LEU A 471 -24.34 -24.35 0.41
CA LEU A 471 -23.47 -23.52 -0.44
C LEU A 471 -21.98 -23.80 -0.26
N GLY A 472 -21.61 -24.56 0.80
CA GLY A 472 -20.22 -24.84 1.14
C GLY A 472 -19.66 -23.97 2.26
N GLY A 473 -18.47 -24.33 2.76
CA GLY A 473 -17.84 -23.71 3.93
C GLY A 473 -17.46 -22.24 3.79
N GLU A 474 -17.56 -21.65 2.61
CA GLU A 474 -17.30 -20.23 2.35
C GLU A 474 -18.49 -19.33 2.73
N ALA A 475 -19.71 -19.89 2.84
CA ALA A 475 -20.93 -19.16 3.21
C ALA A 475 -20.97 -18.74 4.71
N ARG A 476 -19.85 -18.17 5.20
CA ARG A 476 -19.70 -17.74 6.61
C ARG A 476 -20.38 -16.41 6.86
N GLN A 477 -20.87 -16.25 8.10
CA GLN A 477 -21.47 -15.00 8.55
C GLN A 477 -20.50 -13.81 8.44
N ARG A 478 -21.00 -12.72 7.86
CA ARG A 478 -20.34 -11.40 7.80
C ARG A 478 -21.02 -10.37 8.67
N GLY A 479 -22.25 -10.60 9.05
CA GLY A 479 -23.03 -9.74 9.94
C GLY A 479 -24.46 -10.22 10.13
N SER A 480 -25.12 -9.75 11.20
CA SER A 480 -26.54 -10.01 11.46
C SER A 480 -27.21 -8.79 12.07
N ASN A 481 -28.52 -8.72 11.95
CA ASN A 481 -29.36 -7.76 12.68
C ASN A 481 -30.73 -8.42 12.91
N ILE A 482 -31.08 -8.58 14.18
CA ILE A 482 -32.25 -9.32 14.63
C ILE A 482 -33.14 -8.37 15.43
N THR A 483 -34.40 -8.26 15.01
CA THR A 483 -35.46 -7.50 15.68
C THR A 483 -36.60 -8.46 16.02
N ALA A 484 -37.55 -8.09 16.84
CA ALA A 484 -38.72 -8.93 17.14
C ALA A 484 -39.52 -9.35 15.89
N GLU A 485 -39.41 -8.63 14.78
CA GLU A 485 -40.18 -8.85 13.55
C GLU A 485 -39.46 -9.74 12.54
N ARG A 486 -38.10 -9.68 12.49
CA ARG A 486 -37.31 -10.34 11.45
C ARG A 486 -35.85 -10.53 11.86
N LEU A 487 -35.18 -11.47 11.19
CA LEU A 487 -33.73 -11.51 11.13
C LEU A 487 -33.21 -11.00 9.77
N ARG A 488 -32.03 -10.40 9.79
CA ARG A 488 -31.19 -10.12 8.63
C ARG A 488 -29.85 -10.81 8.85
N PHE A 489 -29.41 -11.55 7.84
CA PHE A 489 -28.17 -12.30 7.86
C PHE A 489 -27.34 -11.98 6.63
N ASP A 490 -26.10 -11.51 6.84
CA ASP A 490 -25.14 -11.20 5.78
C ASP A 490 -24.06 -12.29 5.79
N PHE A 491 -23.76 -12.88 4.63
CA PHE A 491 -22.81 -14.00 4.51
C PHE A 491 -21.94 -13.85 3.26
N GLY A 492 -20.73 -14.46 3.30
CA GLY A 492 -19.81 -14.48 2.16
C GLY A 492 -20.34 -15.41 1.05
N PHE A 493 -20.62 -14.85 -0.14
CA PHE A 493 -20.96 -15.59 -1.34
C PHE A 493 -20.90 -14.64 -2.54
N ASP A 494 -20.36 -15.08 -3.65
CA ASP A 494 -20.00 -14.22 -4.79
C ASP A 494 -21.12 -14.03 -5.83
N ARG A 495 -22.13 -14.89 -5.81
CA ARG A 495 -23.29 -14.85 -6.73
C ARG A 495 -24.63 -14.85 -5.99
N ALA A 496 -25.71 -14.57 -6.71
CA ALA A 496 -27.07 -14.76 -6.19
C ALA A 496 -27.36 -16.26 -5.94
N MET A 497 -28.10 -16.54 -4.86
CA MET A 497 -28.63 -17.88 -4.65
C MET A 497 -29.72 -18.22 -5.69
N THR A 498 -29.72 -19.45 -6.13
CA THR A 498 -30.82 -19.97 -6.98
C THR A 498 -32.08 -20.22 -6.14
N ALA A 499 -33.25 -20.30 -6.80
CA ALA A 499 -34.50 -20.62 -6.12
C ALA A 499 -34.44 -21.97 -5.41
N ASP A 500 -33.76 -22.96 -5.99
CA ASP A 500 -33.59 -24.30 -5.41
C ASP A 500 -32.67 -24.27 -4.19
N GLU A 501 -31.60 -23.46 -4.19
CA GLU A 501 -30.71 -23.28 -3.04
C GLU A 501 -31.45 -22.60 -1.88
N ILE A 502 -32.23 -21.55 -2.17
CA ILE A 502 -33.07 -20.88 -1.17
C ILE A 502 -34.04 -21.86 -0.54
N LYS A 503 -34.72 -22.65 -1.38
CA LYS A 503 -35.65 -23.67 -0.91
C LYS A 503 -34.98 -24.75 -0.09
N ALA A 504 -33.82 -25.24 -0.50
CA ALA A 504 -33.06 -26.26 0.23
C ALA A 504 -32.63 -25.75 1.63
N VAL A 505 -32.21 -24.47 1.74
CA VAL A 505 -31.89 -23.83 3.02
C VAL A 505 -33.14 -23.72 3.90
N GLU A 506 -34.27 -23.27 3.37
CA GLU A 506 -35.53 -23.19 4.12
C GLU A 506 -35.98 -24.56 4.61
N ASP A 507 -35.93 -25.57 3.75
CA ASP A 507 -36.35 -26.95 4.07
C ASP A 507 -35.47 -27.54 5.18
N LEU A 508 -34.14 -27.33 5.11
CA LEU A 508 -33.21 -27.78 6.15
C LEU A 508 -33.47 -27.12 7.51
N VAL A 509 -33.69 -25.80 7.54
CA VAL A 509 -33.99 -25.09 8.80
C VAL A 509 -35.31 -25.59 9.39
N ASN A 510 -36.35 -25.71 8.55
CA ASN A 510 -37.66 -26.20 9.00
C ASN A 510 -37.64 -27.67 9.45
N GLU A 511 -36.76 -28.50 8.88
CA GLU A 511 -36.56 -29.87 9.36
C GLU A 511 -36.02 -29.88 10.80
N GLN A 512 -35.04 -29.02 11.14
CA GLN A 512 -34.52 -28.93 12.50
C GLN A 512 -35.55 -28.35 13.48
N ILE A 513 -36.36 -27.42 13.02
CA ILE A 513 -37.49 -26.89 13.81
C ILE A 513 -38.47 -28.02 14.17
N LYS A 514 -38.85 -28.84 13.19
CA LYS A 514 -39.78 -29.98 13.39
C LYS A 514 -39.22 -31.04 14.34
N LYS A 515 -37.90 -31.23 14.39
CA LYS A 515 -37.24 -32.16 15.31
C LYS A 515 -37.31 -31.73 16.78
N ASN A 516 -37.66 -30.48 17.07
CA ASN A 516 -37.77 -29.88 18.38
C ASN A 516 -36.52 -30.15 19.27
N ILE A 517 -35.36 -29.82 18.74
CA ILE A 517 -34.06 -30.09 19.35
C ILE A 517 -33.81 -29.09 20.50
N PRO A 518 -33.35 -29.55 21.68
CA PRO A 518 -32.97 -28.66 22.78
C PRO A 518 -31.74 -27.82 22.39
N VAL A 519 -31.74 -26.53 22.77
CA VAL A 519 -30.61 -25.61 22.60
C VAL A 519 -29.83 -25.59 23.91
N VAL A 520 -28.64 -26.19 23.92
CA VAL A 520 -27.78 -26.35 25.09
C VAL A 520 -26.71 -25.26 25.09
N CYS A 521 -26.54 -24.59 26.23
CA CYS A 521 -25.51 -23.60 26.48
C CYS A 521 -24.48 -24.12 27.47
N GLU A 522 -23.22 -24.14 27.12
CA GLU A 522 -22.09 -24.52 27.97
C GLU A 522 -21.03 -23.42 28.00
N GLU A 523 -20.42 -23.21 29.18
CA GLU A 523 -19.28 -22.31 29.31
C GLU A 523 -17.98 -23.10 29.27
N MET A 524 -17.04 -22.72 28.39
CA MET A 524 -15.75 -23.38 28.26
C MET A 524 -14.68 -22.38 27.80
N THR A 525 -13.41 -22.77 27.75
CA THR A 525 -12.35 -21.96 27.18
C THR A 525 -12.48 -21.90 25.68
N VAL A 526 -11.86 -20.86 25.05
CA VAL A 526 -11.85 -20.72 23.60
C VAL A 526 -11.22 -21.93 22.91
N ASP A 527 -10.15 -22.48 23.49
CA ASP A 527 -9.44 -23.63 22.94
C ASP A 527 -10.29 -24.91 23.02
N GLU A 528 -11.03 -25.14 24.12
CA GLU A 528 -11.97 -26.25 24.24
C GLU A 528 -13.11 -26.12 23.23
N ALA A 529 -13.64 -24.91 23.05
CA ALA A 529 -14.69 -24.64 22.06
C ALA A 529 -14.21 -24.94 20.62
N LYS A 530 -12.99 -24.50 20.25
CA LYS A 530 -12.36 -24.80 18.97
C LYS A 530 -12.10 -26.29 18.78
N ALA A 531 -11.58 -26.97 19.79
CA ALA A 531 -11.35 -28.42 19.78
C ALA A 531 -12.63 -29.23 19.55
N GLN A 532 -13.77 -28.71 20.02
CA GLN A 532 -15.10 -29.31 19.80
C GLN A 532 -15.76 -28.88 18.48
N GLY A 533 -15.05 -28.12 17.61
CA GLY A 533 -15.55 -27.67 16.31
C GLY A 533 -16.57 -26.54 16.37
N ALA A 534 -16.62 -25.76 17.48
CA ALA A 534 -17.52 -24.62 17.59
C ALA A 534 -17.09 -23.51 16.63
N ILE A 535 -18.05 -22.94 15.90
CA ILE A 535 -17.82 -21.84 14.96
C ILE A 535 -17.79 -20.53 15.76
N GLY A 536 -16.67 -19.78 15.65
CA GLY A 536 -16.52 -18.44 16.21
C GLY A 536 -16.44 -17.39 15.10
N ILE A 537 -17.08 -16.25 15.30
CA ILE A 537 -17.15 -15.19 14.27
C ILE A 537 -16.02 -14.17 14.45
N PHE A 538 -15.40 -14.05 15.64
CA PHE A 538 -14.44 -13.00 15.98
C PHE A 538 -13.28 -13.54 16.84
N ASP A 539 -12.28 -14.14 16.21
CA ASP A 539 -11.14 -14.79 16.88
C ASP A 539 -10.34 -13.90 17.86
N ASN A 540 -10.37 -12.58 17.72
CA ASN A 540 -9.54 -11.65 18.50
C ASN A 540 -10.29 -10.90 19.63
N LYS A 541 -11.53 -11.26 19.96
CA LYS A 541 -12.37 -10.52 20.92
C LYS A 541 -12.98 -11.38 22.05
N TYR A 542 -12.58 -12.61 22.18
CA TYR A 542 -13.09 -13.51 23.22
C TYR A 542 -12.31 -13.36 24.53
N GLY A 543 -13.02 -13.38 25.68
CA GLY A 543 -12.38 -13.51 27.00
C GLY A 543 -11.84 -14.92 27.23
N GLU A 544 -11.32 -15.18 28.42
CA GLU A 544 -10.80 -16.50 28.80
C GLU A 544 -11.85 -17.62 28.72
N LYS A 545 -13.13 -17.30 28.95
CA LYS A 545 -14.28 -18.23 28.84
C LYS A 545 -15.32 -17.68 27.88
N VAL A 546 -15.92 -18.56 27.11
CA VAL A 546 -16.97 -18.29 26.12
C VAL A 546 -18.18 -19.19 26.34
N LYS A 547 -19.37 -18.69 25.98
CA LYS A 547 -20.59 -19.50 25.90
C LYS A 547 -20.66 -20.16 24.53
N VAL A 548 -20.90 -21.45 24.52
CA VAL A 548 -21.09 -22.25 23.30
C VAL A 548 -22.53 -22.77 23.30
N TYR A 549 -23.26 -22.40 22.25
CA TYR A 549 -24.62 -22.91 22.03
C TYR A 549 -24.58 -24.07 21.04
N THR A 550 -25.13 -25.20 21.45
CA THR A 550 -25.20 -26.43 20.68
C THR A 550 -26.65 -26.80 20.37
N ILE A 551 -26.97 -27.07 19.13
CA ILE A 551 -28.30 -27.51 18.64
C ILE A 551 -28.12 -28.88 17.99
N GLY A 552 -28.16 -29.95 18.80
CA GLY A 552 -27.87 -31.32 18.37
C GLY A 552 -26.53 -31.38 17.60
N ASP A 553 -26.50 -32.17 16.53
CA ASP A 553 -25.35 -32.27 15.62
C ASP A 553 -25.44 -31.25 14.46
N PHE A 554 -26.40 -30.31 14.51
CA PHE A 554 -26.66 -29.43 13.37
C PHE A 554 -25.90 -28.11 13.46
N SER A 555 -25.83 -27.50 14.65
CA SER A 555 -25.10 -26.22 14.85
C SER A 555 -24.39 -26.21 16.20
N LYS A 556 -23.15 -25.71 16.20
CA LYS A 556 -22.39 -25.44 17.43
C LYS A 556 -21.63 -24.13 17.24
N GLU A 557 -21.99 -23.08 17.99
CA GLU A 557 -21.45 -21.73 17.79
C GLU A 557 -21.10 -21.04 19.10
N ILE A 558 -20.00 -20.27 19.11
CA ILE A 558 -19.63 -19.37 20.21
C ILE A 558 -20.55 -18.14 20.12
N CYS A 559 -21.40 -17.92 21.12
CA CYS A 559 -22.36 -16.83 21.09
C CYS A 559 -22.70 -16.33 22.51
N GLY A 560 -22.87 -15.01 22.69
CA GLY A 560 -23.17 -14.37 23.97
C GLY A 560 -24.63 -13.93 24.17
N GLY A 561 -25.48 -14.06 23.13
CA GLY A 561 -26.88 -13.61 23.21
C GLY A 561 -27.85 -14.67 23.73
N PRO A 562 -29.10 -14.29 24.04
CA PRO A 562 -30.15 -15.23 24.47
C PRO A 562 -30.65 -16.08 23.30
N HIS A 563 -31.09 -17.28 23.59
CA HIS A 563 -31.65 -18.25 22.63
C HIS A 563 -32.97 -18.85 23.14
N ALA A 564 -33.75 -19.43 22.23
CA ALA A 564 -34.90 -20.25 22.55
C ALA A 564 -34.46 -21.54 23.30
N ASN A 565 -35.33 -22.14 24.06
CA ASN A 565 -35.04 -23.40 24.75
C ASN A 565 -34.99 -24.59 23.79
N ASN A 566 -35.85 -24.59 22.80
CA ASN A 566 -35.93 -25.65 21.80
C ASN A 566 -36.15 -25.04 20.40
N THR A 567 -35.71 -25.76 19.37
CA THR A 567 -35.93 -25.35 17.98
C THR A 567 -37.40 -25.30 17.60
N GLY A 568 -38.25 -26.12 18.23
CA GLY A 568 -39.70 -26.15 18.01
C GLY A 568 -40.42 -24.85 18.39
N ASP A 569 -39.84 -24.05 19.31
CA ASP A 569 -40.38 -22.74 19.71
C ASP A 569 -40.45 -21.72 18.55
N LEU A 570 -39.68 -21.95 17.47
CA LEU A 570 -39.64 -21.13 16.27
C LEU A 570 -40.86 -21.36 15.37
N LYS A 571 -41.58 -22.50 15.52
CA LYS A 571 -42.76 -22.94 14.72
C LYS A 571 -42.45 -23.16 13.22
N SER A 572 -42.03 -22.14 12.50
CA SER A 572 -41.66 -22.20 11.09
C SER A 572 -40.59 -21.15 10.76
N PHE A 573 -39.91 -21.31 9.64
CA PHE A 573 -38.90 -20.39 9.14
C PHE A 573 -39.12 -20.13 7.65
N LYS A 574 -39.04 -18.85 7.22
CA LYS A 574 -39.16 -18.47 5.82
C LYS A 574 -38.22 -17.35 5.44
N ILE A 575 -37.50 -17.54 4.32
CA ILE A 575 -36.70 -16.49 3.67
C ILE A 575 -37.62 -15.57 2.88
N THR A 576 -37.70 -14.31 3.27
CA THR A 576 -38.56 -13.32 2.61
C THR A 576 -37.85 -12.60 1.46
N LYS A 577 -36.51 -12.50 1.54
CA LYS A 577 -35.69 -11.84 0.49
C LYS A 577 -34.23 -12.29 0.55
N GLU A 578 -33.64 -12.49 -0.65
CA GLU A 578 -32.22 -12.63 -0.86
C GLU A 578 -31.73 -11.52 -1.81
N GLN A 579 -30.62 -10.85 -1.52
CA GLN A 579 -30.09 -9.76 -2.33
C GLN A 579 -28.59 -9.55 -2.10
N SER A 580 -27.92 -8.84 -3.01
CA SER A 580 -26.54 -8.36 -2.76
C SER A 580 -26.51 -7.31 -1.64
N SER A 581 -25.50 -7.36 -0.80
CA SER A 581 -25.22 -6.36 0.25
C SER A 581 -23.97 -5.54 -0.07
N SER A 582 -22.93 -6.19 -0.56
CA SER A 582 -21.68 -5.61 -1.07
C SER A 582 -20.98 -6.66 -1.94
N ALA A 583 -19.84 -6.31 -2.56
CA ALA A 583 -19.07 -7.27 -3.34
C ALA A 583 -18.69 -8.50 -2.50
N GLY A 584 -19.02 -9.70 -2.99
CA GLY A 584 -18.77 -10.97 -2.30
C GLY A 584 -19.62 -11.19 -1.03
N VAL A 585 -20.64 -10.36 -0.76
CA VAL A 585 -21.53 -10.51 0.39
C VAL A 585 -23.00 -10.50 -0.02
N ARG A 586 -23.69 -11.57 0.34
CA ARG A 586 -25.14 -11.73 0.14
C ARG A 586 -25.89 -11.46 1.44
N ARG A 587 -27.13 -11.05 1.32
CA ARG A 587 -28.02 -10.71 2.43
C ARG A 587 -29.34 -11.48 2.34
N ILE A 588 -29.65 -12.19 3.39
CA ILE A 588 -30.95 -12.83 3.59
C ILE A 588 -31.75 -12.04 4.62
N LYS A 589 -33.07 -11.87 4.35
CA LYS A 589 -34.07 -11.51 5.36
C LYS A 589 -35.01 -12.67 5.55
N ALA A 590 -35.27 -13.03 6.80
CA ALA A 590 -36.15 -14.14 7.13
C ALA A 590 -37.02 -13.84 8.37
N VAL A 591 -38.08 -14.60 8.51
CA VAL A 591 -39.09 -14.52 9.58
C VAL A 591 -39.37 -15.93 10.12
N ILE A 592 -39.94 -15.97 11.33
CA ILE A 592 -40.40 -17.21 12.00
C ILE A 592 -41.88 -17.10 12.35
N GLY A 593 -42.55 -18.22 12.63
CA GLY A 593 -43.89 -18.25 13.23
C GLY A 593 -45.05 -17.95 12.29
N GLN A 594 -44.85 -17.96 10.96
CA GLN A 594 -45.93 -17.82 9.94
C GLN A 594 -46.55 -19.16 9.60
#